data_cd96ecfa0efb80d61fb487283f450287
#
_entry.id   cd96ecfa0efb80d61fb487283f450287
#
_cell.length_a   1.000
_cell.length_b   1.000
_cell.length_c   1.000
_cell.angle_alpha   90.00
_cell.angle_beta   90.00
_cell.angle_gamma   90.00
#
_symmetry.space_group_name_H-M   'P 1'
#
loop_
_entity.id
_entity.type
_entity.pdbx_description
1 polymer ?
#
loop_
_entity_poly.entity_id
_entity_poly.type
_entity_poly.pdbx_seq_one_letter_code
_entity_poly.pdbx_strand_id
1 'polypeptide(L)'
;MSDRVLEIEGVSKEYRLGMIGGGTLHGDLTSWFARIRGKDDPNVKIGKEHLAHNEKFWALKDVSFNVNKGDAVALLGRNGAGKSTMLKLISRITAPTEGEIRIRGRVASLLEIGTGFHPELSGRDNIYLNGAILGMSKAETTRKLKQIIEFSEIEQFIDTPVKRYSSGMYVKLAFAVAAHLDPDVMICDEVLAVGDLAFQQKCLNKMAEIARDGRAVLYVSHNMRTVNQLCNRGLYLDAGRLTYDGTVEHAMELYGGSSARSVSRNLDEVPRTKDRGDTMRMLSIHFENTQSLEYDQDSCMEFTLTSVSHISEPRLRIRLILQNSIATPIAMTQTEPFEVAAEETFTRRIRFPLDGIAPGEYVIKMSLIAGTPRGRSTYYDTIVDISRFIIIDDAAVNSGFIWNESIWGEFRLKPLEML
;
A
#
# COMPACT_ATOMS: atom_id res chain seq x y z
N MET A 1 23.74 -0.85 -28.41
CA MET A 1 22.27 -0.85 -28.60
C MET A 1 21.67 -0.39 -27.30
N SER A 2 20.65 0.45 -27.35
CA SER A 2 20.01 0.97 -26.11
C SER A 2 19.36 -0.18 -25.36
N ASP A 3 19.77 -0.41 -24.10
CA ASP A 3 19.19 -1.44 -23.22
C ASP A 3 17.80 -1.06 -22.68
N ARG A 4 17.24 0.06 -23.18
CA ARG A 4 15.93 0.57 -22.79
C ARG A 4 14.81 -0.30 -23.32
N VAL A 5 13.97 -0.81 -22.43
CA VAL A 5 12.79 -1.62 -22.75
C VAL A 5 11.49 -0.83 -22.57
N LEU A 6 11.50 0.23 -21.73
CA LEU A 6 10.38 1.14 -21.54
C LEU A 6 10.89 2.59 -21.57
N GLU A 7 10.28 3.44 -22.39
CA GLU A 7 10.54 4.87 -22.45
C GLU A 7 9.21 5.61 -22.30
N ILE A 8 9.14 6.54 -21.37
CA ILE A 8 7.98 7.38 -21.06
C ILE A 8 8.42 8.83 -21.18
N GLU A 9 7.79 9.59 -22.10
CA GLU A 9 8.17 10.96 -22.43
C GLU A 9 6.96 11.89 -22.33
N GLY A 10 6.98 12.83 -21.36
CA GLY A 10 5.98 13.89 -21.20
C GLY A 10 4.55 13.38 -20.97
N VAL A 11 4.39 12.19 -20.38
CA VAL A 11 3.08 11.52 -20.30
C VAL A 11 2.18 12.23 -19.30
N SER A 12 1.00 12.62 -19.79
CA SER A 12 -0.08 13.20 -19.00
C SER A 12 -1.36 12.41 -19.21
N LYS A 13 -2.18 12.26 -18.15
CA LYS A 13 -3.50 11.61 -18.22
C LYS A 13 -4.55 12.44 -17.53
N GLU A 14 -5.51 12.90 -18.32
CA GLU A 14 -6.70 13.62 -17.87
C GLU A 14 -7.91 12.68 -17.74
N TYR A 15 -8.68 12.83 -16.68
CA TYR A 15 -10.01 12.25 -16.53
C TYR A 15 -11.03 13.37 -16.35
N ARG A 16 -12.26 13.13 -16.85
CA ARG A 16 -13.40 14.04 -16.66
C ARG A 16 -14.26 13.53 -15.51
N LEU A 17 -14.46 14.34 -14.50
CA LEU A 17 -15.36 14.04 -13.39
C LEU A 17 -16.82 14.25 -13.85
N GLY A 18 -17.69 13.28 -13.59
CA GLY A 18 -19.13 13.43 -13.82
C GLY A 18 -19.70 12.91 -15.16
N MET A 19 -18.87 12.42 -16.08
CA MET A 19 -19.40 11.71 -17.26
C MET A 19 -19.29 10.19 -17.07
N ILE A 20 -20.30 9.59 -16.48
CA ILE A 20 -20.68 8.23 -16.85
C ILE A 20 -21.45 8.42 -18.15
N GLY A 21 -20.86 8.04 -19.28
CA GLY A 21 -21.56 8.06 -20.56
C GLY A 21 -22.89 7.34 -20.42
N GLY A 22 -23.97 8.02 -20.73
CA GLY A 22 -25.27 7.39 -20.79
C GLY A 22 -25.19 6.26 -21.79
N GLY A 23 -25.07 5.01 -21.32
CA GLY A 23 -24.85 3.82 -22.17
C GLY A 23 -26.02 3.49 -23.11
N THR A 24 -26.93 4.44 -23.35
CA THR A 24 -28.03 4.28 -24.29
C THR A 24 -28.29 5.60 -25.04
N LEU A 25 -28.42 5.50 -26.36
CA LEU A 25 -28.81 6.61 -27.23
C LEU A 25 -30.07 7.33 -26.72
N HIS A 26 -30.97 6.65 -26.02
CA HIS A 26 -32.16 7.22 -25.42
C HIS A 26 -31.88 8.13 -24.21
N GLY A 27 -30.87 7.78 -23.38
CA GLY A 27 -30.41 8.63 -22.27
C GLY A 27 -29.76 9.92 -22.76
N ASP A 28 -28.94 9.83 -23.80
CA ASP A 28 -28.25 11.01 -24.39
C ASP A 28 -29.27 11.95 -25.06
N LEU A 29 -30.29 11.42 -25.73
CA LEU A 29 -31.37 12.19 -26.33
C LEU A 29 -32.27 12.90 -25.28
N THR A 30 -32.59 12.22 -24.18
CA THR A 30 -33.38 12.82 -23.10
C THR A 30 -32.61 13.92 -22.36
N SER A 31 -31.32 13.76 -22.11
CA SER A 31 -30.48 14.79 -21.53
C SER A 31 -30.31 16.00 -22.48
N TRP A 32 -30.17 15.76 -23.79
CA TRP A 32 -30.10 16.81 -24.81
C TRP A 32 -31.41 17.62 -24.90
N PHE A 33 -32.59 16.96 -24.89
CA PHE A 33 -33.90 17.62 -24.90
C PHE A 33 -34.16 18.39 -23.60
N ALA A 34 -33.73 17.90 -22.44
CA ALA A 34 -33.83 18.60 -21.16
C ALA A 34 -33.02 19.91 -21.18
N ARG A 35 -31.79 19.88 -21.71
CA ARG A 35 -30.91 21.07 -21.86
C ARG A 35 -31.53 22.14 -22.78
N ILE A 36 -32.11 21.76 -23.92
CA ILE A 36 -32.76 22.70 -24.86
C ILE A 36 -33.99 23.37 -24.21
N ARG A 37 -34.69 22.69 -23.30
CA ARG A 37 -35.88 23.19 -22.60
C ARG A 37 -35.58 23.88 -21.27
N GLY A 38 -34.31 24.02 -20.88
CA GLY A 38 -33.92 24.64 -19.61
C GLY A 38 -34.42 23.92 -18.38
N LYS A 39 -34.67 22.61 -18.47
CA LYS A 39 -35.08 21.74 -17.35
C LYS A 39 -33.92 20.92 -16.86
N ASP A 40 -33.94 20.58 -15.56
CA ASP A 40 -32.98 19.71 -14.94
C ASP A 40 -32.89 18.35 -15.65
N ASP A 41 -31.66 17.84 -15.80
CA ASP A 41 -31.37 16.57 -16.48
C ASP A 41 -31.94 15.39 -15.66
N PRO A 42 -32.95 14.64 -16.17
CA PRO A 42 -33.58 13.56 -15.43
C PRO A 42 -32.67 12.37 -15.11
N ASN A 43 -31.46 12.33 -15.70
CA ASN A 43 -30.47 11.26 -15.48
C ASN A 43 -29.44 11.59 -14.37
N VAL A 44 -29.58 12.75 -13.72
CA VAL A 44 -28.73 13.13 -12.58
C VAL A 44 -29.25 12.45 -11.30
N LYS A 45 -28.43 11.61 -10.67
CA LYS A 45 -28.77 10.96 -9.40
C LYS A 45 -28.89 11.99 -8.27
N ILE A 46 -30.03 11.96 -7.58
CA ILE A 46 -30.34 12.78 -6.40
C ILE A 46 -29.25 12.59 -5.33
N GLY A 47 -28.64 13.69 -4.87
CA GLY A 47 -27.67 13.71 -3.76
C GLY A 47 -26.28 14.28 -4.06
N LYS A 48 -26.03 14.87 -5.25
CA LYS A 48 -24.80 15.61 -5.56
C LYS A 48 -25.14 17.02 -6.04
N GLU A 49 -25.52 17.84 -5.10
CA GLU A 49 -25.52 19.29 -5.31
C GLU A 49 -24.06 19.78 -5.37
N HIS A 50 -23.75 20.54 -6.44
CA HIS A 50 -22.52 21.31 -6.66
C HIS A 50 -21.20 20.56 -6.92
N LEU A 51 -21.17 19.62 -7.88
CA LEU A 51 -19.94 19.43 -8.67
C LEU A 51 -20.16 20.06 -10.04
N ALA A 52 -19.40 21.11 -10.33
CA ALA A 52 -19.45 21.80 -11.62
C ALA A 52 -19.27 20.79 -12.76
N HIS A 53 -20.21 20.80 -13.72
CA HIS A 53 -20.28 19.90 -14.87
C HIS A 53 -19.13 20.14 -15.84
N ASN A 54 -17.86 19.99 -15.47
CA ASN A 54 -16.70 19.95 -16.40
C ASN A 54 -15.35 19.99 -15.67
N GLU A 55 -15.26 19.59 -14.41
CA GLU A 55 -13.94 19.55 -13.79
C GLU A 55 -13.07 18.43 -14.38
N LYS A 56 -12.02 18.86 -15.05
CA LYS A 56 -10.94 18.03 -15.55
C LYS A 56 -9.97 17.75 -14.42
N PHE A 57 -9.63 16.51 -14.22
CA PHE A 57 -8.67 16.06 -13.23
C PHE A 57 -7.46 15.41 -13.92
N TRP A 58 -6.28 15.96 -13.66
CA TRP A 58 -5.03 15.37 -14.11
C TRP A 58 -4.57 14.31 -13.13
N ALA A 59 -4.73 13.06 -13.50
CA ALA A 59 -4.22 11.94 -12.70
C ALA A 59 -2.70 11.77 -12.84
N LEU A 60 -2.16 12.19 -13.98
CA LEU A 60 -0.72 12.29 -14.27
C LEU A 60 -0.47 13.55 -15.07
N LYS A 61 0.67 14.22 -14.82
CA LYS A 61 1.06 15.43 -15.53
C LYS A 61 2.55 15.46 -15.77
N ASP A 62 2.94 15.44 -17.05
CA ASP A 62 4.31 15.59 -17.55
C ASP A 62 5.31 14.62 -16.89
N VAL A 63 4.97 13.32 -16.91
CA VAL A 63 5.81 12.26 -16.33
C VAL A 63 6.75 11.70 -17.38
N SER A 64 8.06 11.70 -17.08
CA SER A 64 9.10 11.18 -17.96
C SER A 64 10.09 10.32 -17.17
N PHE A 65 10.32 9.08 -17.61
CA PHE A 65 11.36 8.17 -17.12
C PHE A 65 11.61 7.05 -18.13
N ASN A 66 12.66 6.28 -17.91
CA ASN A 66 12.95 5.09 -18.71
C ASN A 66 13.24 3.89 -17.80
N VAL A 67 13.13 2.68 -18.34
CA VAL A 67 13.52 1.45 -17.67
C VAL A 67 14.38 0.62 -18.62
N ASN A 68 15.50 0.14 -18.11
CA ASN A 68 16.44 -0.70 -18.88
C ASN A 68 16.20 -2.18 -18.55
N LYS A 69 16.79 -3.05 -19.37
CA LYS A 69 16.87 -4.48 -19.06
C LYS A 69 17.59 -4.68 -17.72
N GLY A 70 17.03 -5.53 -16.86
CA GLY A 70 17.58 -5.83 -15.54
C GLY A 70 17.25 -4.80 -14.46
N ASP A 71 16.59 -3.70 -14.79
CA ASP A 71 16.12 -2.76 -13.78
C ASP A 71 14.93 -3.37 -13.00
N ALA A 72 15.03 -3.36 -11.69
CA ALA A 72 13.91 -3.61 -10.78
C ALA A 72 13.51 -2.27 -10.14
N VAL A 73 12.44 -1.69 -10.65
CA VAL A 73 12.03 -0.31 -10.34
C VAL A 73 10.80 -0.31 -9.44
N ALA A 74 10.92 0.32 -8.26
CA ALA A 74 9.77 0.60 -7.40
C ALA A 74 9.07 1.89 -7.83
N LEU A 75 7.75 1.84 -8.01
CA LEU A 75 6.92 3.02 -8.21
C LEU A 75 6.18 3.35 -6.92
N LEU A 76 6.65 4.33 -6.19
CA LEU A 76 6.17 4.75 -4.89
C LEU A 76 5.35 6.04 -5.00
N GLY A 77 4.53 6.30 -3.99
CA GLY A 77 3.70 7.51 -3.90
C GLY A 77 2.45 7.27 -3.09
N ARG A 78 1.86 8.32 -2.52
CA ARG A 78 0.64 8.26 -1.70
C ARG A 78 -0.56 7.74 -2.48
N ASN A 79 -1.64 7.39 -1.77
CA ASN A 79 -2.92 7.06 -2.41
C ASN A 79 -3.41 8.26 -3.23
N GLY A 80 -3.80 8.00 -4.49
CA GLY A 80 -4.16 9.07 -5.43
C GLY A 80 -2.99 9.74 -6.18
N ALA A 81 -1.73 9.37 -5.91
CA ALA A 81 -0.56 9.95 -6.59
C ALA A 81 -0.43 9.59 -8.09
N GLY A 82 -1.28 8.69 -8.61
CA GLY A 82 -1.27 8.33 -10.04
C GLY A 82 -0.65 6.98 -10.37
N LYS A 83 -0.15 6.21 -9.38
CA LYS A 83 0.52 4.91 -9.59
C LYS A 83 -0.28 3.94 -10.46
N SER A 84 -1.51 3.62 -10.05
CA SER A 84 -2.39 2.68 -10.81
C SER A 84 -2.75 3.22 -12.20
N THR A 85 -2.80 4.55 -12.38
CA THR A 85 -3.00 5.16 -13.69
C THR A 85 -1.77 4.93 -14.58
N MET A 86 -0.57 5.12 -14.04
CA MET A 86 0.68 4.86 -14.77
C MET A 86 0.78 3.38 -15.18
N LEU A 87 0.48 2.44 -14.28
CA LEU A 87 0.48 1.01 -14.61
C LEU A 87 -0.52 0.67 -15.72
N LYS A 88 -1.73 1.24 -15.69
CA LYS A 88 -2.74 1.04 -16.75
C LYS A 88 -2.30 1.59 -18.11
N LEU A 89 -1.55 2.70 -18.11
CA LEU A 89 -0.97 3.26 -19.35
C LEU A 89 0.12 2.34 -19.92
N ILE A 90 1.05 1.86 -19.09
CA ILE A 90 2.13 0.96 -19.51
C ILE A 90 1.55 -0.39 -19.97
N SER A 91 0.52 -0.89 -19.29
CA SER A 91 -0.19 -2.13 -19.68
C SER A 91 -1.10 -1.94 -20.90
N ARG A 92 -1.17 -0.74 -21.48
CA ARG A 92 -2.02 -0.40 -22.66
C ARG A 92 -3.53 -0.60 -22.41
N ILE A 93 -3.97 -0.62 -21.14
CA ILE A 93 -5.40 -0.65 -20.78
C ILE A 93 -6.06 0.68 -21.13
N THR A 94 -5.31 1.78 -21.03
CA THR A 94 -5.76 3.11 -21.44
C THR A 94 -4.64 3.84 -22.16
N ALA A 95 -5.00 4.82 -23.01
CA ALA A 95 -4.03 5.65 -23.72
C ALA A 95 -3.70 6.93 -22.92
N PRO A 96 -2.49 7.49 -23.06
CA PRO A 96 -2.15 8.82 -22.54
C PRO A 96 -2.99 9.90 -23.22
N THR A 97 -3.18 11.03 -22.52
CA THR A 97 -3.82 12.22 -23.08
C THR A 97 -2.79 13.07 -23.82
N GLU A 98 -1.57 13.16 -23.29
CA GLU A 98 -0.42 13.83 -23.88
C GLU A 98 0.82 12.96 -23.67
N GLY A 99 1.86 13.15 -24.49
CA GLY A 99 3.12 12.42 -24.40
C GLY A 99 3.09 11.06 -25.08
N GLU A 100 4.18 10.32 -24.95
CA GLU A 100 4.39 9.05 -25.64
C GLU A 100 4.96 7.98 -24.69
N ILE A 101 4.52 6.71 -24.91
CA ILE A 101 5.04 5.53 -24.23
C ILE A 101 5.56 4.56 -25.29
N ARG A 102 6.86 4.30 -25.28
CA ARG A 102 7.51 3.33 -26.16
C ARG A 102 7.93 2.11 -25.37
N ILE A 103 7.50 0.95 -25.83
CA ILE A 103 7.80 -0.34 -25.21
C ILE A 103 8.46 -1.24 -26.25
N ARG A 104 9.61 -1.82 -25.89
CA ARG A 104 10.32 -2.79 -26.71
C ARG A 104 10.16 -4.18 -26.09
N GLY A 105 9.52 -5.07 -26.83
CA GLY A 105 9.26 -6.43 -26.39
C GLY A 105 7.89 -6.64 -25.79
N ARG A 106 7.75 -7.74 -25.01
CA ARG A 106 6.50 -8.21 -24.40
C ARG A 106 6.35 -7.59 -23.01
N VAL A 107 5.18 -7.03 -22.71
CA VAL A 107 4.79 -6.62 -21.36
C VAL A 107 3.87 -7.66 -20.76
N ALA A 108 4.14 -8.09 -19.53
CA ALA A 108 3.23 -8.87 -18.73
C ALA A 108 2.80 -8.06 -17.50
N SER A 109 1.50 -7.97 -17.27
CA SER A 109 0.93 -7.24 -16.13
C SER A 109 0.21 -8.18 -15.19
N LEU A 110 0.57 -8.12 -13.91
CA LEU A 110 -0.12 -8.84 -12.84
C LEU A 110 -1.35 -8.06 -12.30
N LEU A 111 -1.67 -6.90 -12.90
CA LEU A 111 -2.86 -6.10 -12.53
C LEU A 111 -4.17 -6.86 -12.74
N GLU A 112 -4.20 -7.78 -13.69
CA GLU A 112 -5.39 -8.49 -14.13
C GLU A 112 -5.22 -10.01 -13.96
N ILE A 113 -4.66 -10.44 -12.81
CA ILE A 113 -4.48 -11.88 -12.52
C ILE A 113 -5.81 -12.59 -12.60
N GLY A 114 -5.84 -13.66 -13.40
CA GLY A 114 -7.03 -14.50 -13.61
C GLY A 114 -8.05 -13.93 -14.58
N THR A 115 -7.82 -12.77 -15.17
CA THR A 115 -8.66 -12.26 -16.27
C THR A 115 -8.64 -13.26 -17.42
N GLY A 116 -9.83 -13.66 -17.89
CA GLY A 116 -10.00 -14.63 -18.97
C GLY A 116 -10.07 -16.09 -18.52
N PHE A 117 -10.04 -16.41 -17.22
CA PHE A 117 -10.38 -17.74 -16.76
C PHE A 117 -11.85 -18.03 -17.01
N HIS A 118 -12.13 -19.18 -17.60
CA HIS A 118 -13.49 -19.65 -17.85
C HIS A 118 -13.93 -20.61 -16.74
N PRO A 119 -15.03 -20.34 -16.03
CA PRO A 119 -15.41 -21.11 -14.85
C PRO A 119 -15.73 -22.58 -15.12
N GLU A 120 -16.21 -22.91 -16.31
CA GLU A 120 -16.57 -24.28 -16.69
C GLU A 120 -15.37 -25.13 -17.18
N LEU A 121 -14.24 -24.50 -17.52
CA LEU A 121 -13.03 -25.18 -17.94
C LEU A 121 -12.23 -25.69 -16.75
N SER A 122 -11.46 -26.77 -16.97
CA SER A 122 -10.51 -27.27 -15.99
C SER A 122 -9.38 -26.27 -15.72
N GLY A 123 -8.64 -26.42 -14.61
CA GLY A 123 -7.43 -25.63 -14.36
C GLY A 123 -6.43 -25.76 -15.50
N ARG A 124 -6.25 -26.94 -16.03
CA ARG A 124 -5.37 -27.24 -17.18
C ARG A 124 -5.78 -26.45 -18.42
N ASP A 125 -7.05 -26.47 -18.78
CA ASP A 125 -7.55 -25.76 -19.96
C ASP A 125 -7.44 -24.24 -19.74
N ASN A 126 -7.66 -23.76 -18.52
CA ASN A 126 -7.48 -22.35 -18.16
C ASN A 126 -6.02 -21.91 -18.24
N ILE A 127 -5.03 -22.78 -17.97
CA ILE A 127 -3.61 -22.47 -18.22
C ILE A 127 -3.39 -22.16 -19.69
N TYR A 128 -3.94 -22.96 -20.62
CA TYR A 128 -3.82 -22.70 -22.05
C TYR A 128 -4.56 -21.44 -22.48
N LEU A 129 -5.78 -21.24 -21.99
CA LEU A 129 -6.59 -20.08 -22.32
C LEU A 129 -5.94 -18.80 -21.84
N ASN A 130 -5.57 -18.73 -20.57
CA ASN A 130 -4.93 -17.54 -19.98
C ASN A 130 -3.53 -17.32 -20.55
N GLY A 131 -2.76 -18.39 -20.77
CA GLY A 131 -1.48 -18.32 -21.45
C GLY A 131 -1.59 -17.66 -22.84
N ALA A 132 -2.61 -18.04 -23.63
CA ALA A 132 -2.86 -17.44 -24.93
C ALA A 132 -3.25 -15.96 -24.82
N ILE A 133 -4.12 -15.59 -23.86
CA ILE A 133 -4.51 -14.20 -23.59
C ILE A 133 -3.28 -13.34 -23.24
N LEU A 134 -2.37 -13.91 -22.42
CA LEU A 134 -1.13 -13.25 -22.01
C LEU A 134 -0.02 -13.33 -23.06
N GLY A 135 -0.32 -13.93 -24.24
CA GLY A 135 0.55 -13.96 -25.43
C GLY A 135 1.52 -15.12 -25.48
N MET A 136 1.34 -16.21 -24.70
CA MET A 136 2.08 -17.46 -24.91
C MET A 136 1.52 -18.23 -26.12
N SER A 137 2.40 -18.81 -26.92
CA SER A 137 1.97 -19.79 -27.91
C SER A 137 1.58 -21.11 -27.23
N LYS A 138 0.72 -21.92 -27.89
CA LYS A 138 0.35 -23.25 -27.37
C LYS A 138 1.58 -24.14 -27.10
N ALA A 139 2.58 -24.08 -27.97
CA ALA A 139 3.84 -24.82 -27.79
C ALA A 139 4.62 -24.37 -26.56
N GLU A 140 4.67 -23.04 -26.30
CA GLU A 140 5.28 -22.45 -25.12
C GLU A 140 4.56 -22.87 -23.84
N THR A 141 3.22 -22.77 -23.81
CA THR A 141 2.40 -23.22 -22.69
C THR A 141 2.60 -24.68 -22.40
N THR A 142 2.61 -25.55 -23.45
CA THR A 142 2.83 -26.99 -23.28
C THR A 142 4.20 -27.29 -22.65
N ARG A 143 5.24 -26.58 -23.08
CA ARG A 143 6.60 -26.76 -22.54
C ARG A 143 6.68 -26.37 -21.05
N LYS A 144 5.95 -25.34 -20.64
CA LYS A 144 5.95 -24.79 -19.27
C LYS A 144 4.87 -25.40 -18.38
N LEU A 145 3.95 -26.20 -18.93
CA LEU A 145 2.75 -26.69 -18.25
C LEU A 145 3.07 -27.37 -16.92
N LYS A 146 4.07 -28.25 -16.89
CA LYS A 146 4.48 -28.93 -15.67
C LYS A 146 4.94 -27.98 -14.58
N GLN A 147 5.79 -27.00 -14.94
CA GLN A 147 6.31 -25.98 -14.02
C GLN A 147 5.19 -25.10 -13.47
N ILE A 148 4.23 -24.69 -14.32
CA ILE A 148 3.07 -23.89 -13.90
C ILE A 148 2.22 -24.66 -12.90
N ILE A 149 1.94 -25.93 -13.14
CA ILE A 149 1.15 -26.77 -12.24
C ILE A 149 1.88 -26.94 -10.89
N GLU A 150 3.15 -27.34 -10.90
CA GLU A 150 3.97 -27.49 -9.69
C GLU A 150 4.09 -26.18 -8.89
N PHE A 151 4.21 -25.05 -9.58
CA PHE A 151 4.27 -23.76 -8.92
C PHE A 151 2.95 -23.40 -8.23
N SER A 152 1.81 -23.75 -8.84
CA SER A 152 0.47 -23.40 -8.35
C SER A 152 0.05 -24.21 -7.11
N GLU A 153 0.71 -25.35 -6.81
CA GLU A 153 0.39 -26.26 -5.69
C GLU A 153 -1.04 -26.82 -5.72
N ILE A 154 -1.61 -26.97 -6.91
CA ILE A 154 -2.97 -27.48 -7.09
C ILE A 154 -3.05 -28.71 -8.00
N GLU A 155 -1.97 -29.51 -8.07
CA GLU A 155 -1.84 -30.66 -8.96
C GLU A 155 -3.04 -31.59 -8.88
N GLN A 156 -3.53 -31.87 -7.66
CA GLN A 156 -4.63 -32.80 -7.41
C GLN A 156 -5.97 -32.31 -8.00
N PHE A 157 -6.10 -30.99 -8.23
CA PHE A 157 -7.33 -30.35 -8.70
C PHE A 157 -7.23 -29.85 -10.13
N ILE A 158 -6.09 -30.04 -10.81
CA ILE A 158 -5.80 -29.40 -12.09
C ILE A 158 -6.81 -29.74 -13.20
N ASP A 159 -7.40 -30.91 -13.17
CA ASP A 159 -8.39 -31.39 -14.14
C ASP A 159 -9.85 -31.11 -13.65
N THR A 160 -10.02 -30.41 -12.52
CA THR A 160 -11.33 -29.96 -12.00
C THR A 160 -11.71 -28.62 -12.57
N PRO A 161 -12.99 -28.34 -12.91
CA PRO A 161 -13.45 -27.01 -13.32
C PRO A 161 -13.18 -25.95 -12.27
N VAL A 162 -12.66 -24.77 -12.69
CA VAL A 162 -12.21 -23.71 -11.77
C VAL A 162 -13.35 -23.08 -10.96
N LYS A 163 -14.61 -23.21 -11.36
CA LYS A 163 -15.76 -22.83 -10.54
C LYS A 163 -15.83 -23.54 -9.19
N ARG A 164 -15.12 -24.67 -9.02
CA ARG A 164 -15.03 -25.44 -7.77
C ARG A 164 -13.78 -25.09 -6.96
N TYR A 165 -12.93 -24.18 -7.46
CA TYR A 165 -11.75 -23.74 -6.74
C TYR A 165 -12.11 -22.81 -5.61
N SER A 166 -11.35 -22.85 -4.53
CA SER A 166 -11.35 -21.77 -3.55
C SER A 166 -10.73 -20.51 -4.20
N SER A 167 -11.01 -19.34 -3.61
CA SER A 167 -10.40 -18.09 -4.08
C SER A 167 -8.87 -18.17 -4.10
N GLY A 168 -8.27 -18.81 -3.08
CA GLY A 168 -6.83 -19.03 -3.01
C GLY A 168 -6.30 -19.91 -4.13
N MET A 169 -6.95 -21.03 -4.43
CA MET A 169 -6.56 -21.92 -5.55
C MET A 169 -6.65 -21.19 -6.90
N TYR A 170 -7.72 -20.42 -7.10
CA TYR A 170 -7.92 -19.63 -8.31
C TYR A 170 -6.75 -18.66 -8.54
N VAL A 171 -6.38 -17.91 -7.51
CA VAL A 171 -5.31 -16.92 -7.64
C VAL A 171 -3.94 -17.57 -7.71
N LYS A 172 -3.68 -18.68 -6.99
CA LYS A 172 -2.44 -19.45 -7.10
C LYS A 172 -2.21 -19.92 -8.55
N LEU A 173 -3.25 -20.45 -9.22
CA LEU A 173 -3.15 -20.87 -10.61
C LEU A 173 -2.90 -19.71 -11.55
N ALA A 174 -3.67 -18.63 -11.41
CA ALA A 174 -3.56 -17.46 -12.27
C ALA A 174 -2.18 -16.78 -12.15
N PHE A 175 -1.66 -16.67 -10.91
CA PHE A 175 -0.30 -16.18 -10.68
C PHE A 175 0.75 -17.13 -11.28
N ALA A 176 0.59 -18.45 -11.13
CA ALA A 176 1.52 -19.43 -11.69
C ALA A 176 1.65 -19.27 -13.21
N VAL A 177 0.55 -19.05 -13.92
CA VAL A 177 0.61 -18.78 -15.38
C VAL A 177 1.40 -17.51 -15.67
N ALA A 178 1.06 -16.41 -14.98
CA ALA A 178 1.70 -15.10 -15.19
C ALA A 178 3.20 -15.09 -14.85
N ALA A 179 3.59 -15.77 -13.76
CA ALA A 179 4.99 -15.88 -13.31
C ALA A 179 5.88 -16.71 -14.26
N HIS A 180 5.27 -17.51 -15.13
CA HIS A 180 5.98 -18.30 -16.14
C HIS A 180 5.93 -17.71 -17.55
N LEU A 181 5.41 -16.47 -17.68
CA LEU A 181 5.64 -15.70 -18.90
C LEU A 181 7.14 -15.36 -19.02
N ASP A 182 7.59 -15.14 -20.22
CA ASP A 182 8.92 -14.60 -20.49
C ASP A 182 8.77 -13.16 -21.06
N PRO A 183 8.39 -12.17 -20.19
CA PRO A 183 8.23 -10.80 -20.63
C PRO A 183 9.58 -10.07 -20.65
N ASP A 184 9.68 -9.03 -21.48
CA ASP A 184 10.79 -8.06 -21.39
C ASP A 184 10.55 -7.05 -20.24
N VAL A 185 9.27 -6.76 -19.94
CA VAL A 185 8.83 -5.91 -18.83
C VAL A 185 7.73 -6.60 -18.05
N MET A 186 7.97 -6.85 -16.76
CA MET A 186 6.98 -7.38 -15.82
C MET A 186 6.43 -6.25 -14.95
N ILE A 187 5.12 -6.11 -14.90
CA ILE A 187 4.43 -5.15 -14.03
C ILE A 187 3.77 -5.89 -12.89
N CYS A 188 4.15 -5.53 -11.67
CA CYS A 188 3.63 -6.12 -10.43
C CYS A 188 2.96 -5.05 -9.59
N ASP A 189 1.71 -5.26 -9.20
CA ASP A 189 0.98 -4.44 -8.23
C ASP A 189 0.85 -5.22 -6.90
N GLU A 190 0.28 -4.62 -5.88
CA GLU A 190 0.04 -5.17 -4.53
C GLU A 190 -0.55 -6.59 -4.49
N VAL A 191 -1.01 -7.12 -5.62
CA VAL A 191 -1.60 -8.46 -5.76
C VAL A 191 -0.65 -9.60 -5.35
N LEU A 192 0.65 -9.34 -5.08
CA LEU A 192 1.58 -10.35 -4.54
C LEU A 192 1.24 -10.79 -3.09
N ALA A 193 0.33 -10.10 -2.40
CA ALA A 193 -0.17 -10.47 -1.07
C ALA A 193 -1.24 -11.59 -1.09
N VAL A 194 -1.29 -12.40 -2.15
CA VAL A 194 -2.31 -13.43 -2.33
C VAL A 194 -1.82 -14.82 -1.91
N GLY A 195 -2.71 -15.60 -1.30
CA GLY A 195 -2.42 -16.93 -0.79
C GLY A 195 -1.88 -16.89 0.64
N ASP A 196 -1.29 -18.01 1.06
CA ASP A 196 -0.61 -18.12 2.35
C ASP A 196 0.81 -17.53 2.29
N LEU A 197 1.43 -17.31 3.46
CA LEU A 197 2.77 -16.71 3.56
C LEU A 197 3.84 -17.47 2.76
N ALA A 198 3.74 -18.81 2.69
CA ALA A 198 4.69 -19.62 1.95
C ALA A 198 4.58 -19.38 0.45
N PHE A 199 3.36 -19.28 -0.07
CA PHE A 199 3.13 -18.96 -1.48
C PHE A 199 3.54 -17.52 -1.83
N GLN A 200 3.28 -16.56 -0.94
CA GLN A 200 3.74 -15.17 -1.13
C GLN A 200 5.27 -15.11 -1.26
N GLN A 201 6.00 -15.81 -0.37
CA GLN A 201 7.47 -15.86 -0.46
C GLN A 201 7.93 -16.54 -1.77
N LYS A 202 7.25 -17.57 -2.24
CA LYS A 202 7.51 -18.21 -3.53
C LYS A 202 7.32 -17.27 -4.71
N CYS A 203 6.27 -16.42 -4.65
CA CYS A 203 6.01 -15.38 -5.65
C CYS A 203 7.13 -14.34 -5.67
N LEU A 204 7.54 -13.84 -4.49
CA LEU A 204 8.63 -12.86 -4.37
C LEU A 204 9.95 -13.41 -4.90
N ASN A 205 10.30 -14.65 -4.56
CA ASN A 205 11.51 -15.32 -5.06
C ASN A 205 11.48 -15.44 -6.59
N LYS A 206 10.32 -15.74 -7.17
CA LYS A 206 10.16 -15.83 -8.64
C LYS A 206 10.33 -14.47 -9.31
N MET A 207 9.83 -13.39 -8.71
CA MET A 207 10.05 -12.02 -9.22
C MET A 207 11.53 -11.63 -9.16
N ALA A 208 12.21 -11.96 -8.06
CA ALA A 208 13.65 -11.73 -7.93
C ALA A 208 14.47 -12.52 -8.97
N GLU A 209 14.07 -13.75 -9.28
CA GLU A 209 14.66 -14.55 -10.37
C GLU A 209 14.50 -13.85 -11.72
N ILE A 210 13.27 -13.42 -12.05
CA ILE A 210 12.96 -12.71 -13.30
C ILE A 210 13.85 -11.45 -13.47
N ALA A 211 14.02 -10.67 -12.40
CA ALA A 211 14.88 -9.49 -12.43
C ALA A 211 16.36 -9.85 -12.63
N ARG A 212 16.85 -10.91 -11.96
CA ARG A 212 18.24 -11.39 -12.13
C ARG A 212 18.52 -11.94 -13.52
N ASP A 213 17.50 -12.48 -14.19
CA ASP A 213 17.61 -12.97 -15.58
C ASP A 213 17.70 -11.83 -16.61
N GLY A 214 17.86 -10.57 -16.15
CA GLY A 214 18.05 -9.40 -16.99
C GLY A 214 16.75 -8.84 -17.58
N ARG A 215 15.59 -9.14 -16.98
CA ARG A 215 14.30 -8.59 -17.38
C ARG A 215 13.96 -7.38 -16.51
N ALA A 216 13.22 -6.44 -17.07
CA ALA A 216 12.76 -5.28 -16.33
C ALA A 216 11.55 -5.64 -15.45
N VAL A 217 11.56 -5.20 -14.19
CA VAL A 217 10.43 -5.35 -13.26
C VAL A 217 9.99 -3.96 -12.79
N LEU A 218 8.73 -3.63 -12.95
CA LEU A 218 8.10 -2.44 -12.38
C LEU A 218 7.19 -2.90 -11.24
N TYR A 219 7.54 -2.53 -10.02
CA TYR A 219 6.88 -3.00 -8.81
C TYR A 219 6.19 -1.87 -8.05
N VAL A 220 4.93 -2.05 -7.71
CA VAL A 220 4.14 -1.14 -6.87
C VAL A 220 3.70 -1.89 -5.62
N SER A 221 4.09 -1.40 -4.46
CA SER A 221 3.68 -1.98 -3.18
C SER A 221 3.71 -0.95 -2.07
N HIS A 222 2.88 -1.15 -1.06
CA HIS A 222 2.96 -0.43 0.21
C HIS A 222 3.85 -1.14 1.23
N ASN A 223 4.33 -2.35 0.94
CA ASN A 223 5.25 -3.08 1.78
C ASN A 223 6.70 -2.70 1.44
N MET A 224 7.28 -1.78 2.22
CA MET A 224 8.62 -1.26 1.99
C MET A 224 9.72 -2.34 2.11
N ARG A 225 9.50 -3.38 2.92
CA ARG A 225 10.45 -4.51 3.01
C ARG A 225 10.58 -5.23 1.67
N THR A 226 9.44 -5.56 1.02
CA THR A 226 9.48 -6.23 -0.30
C THR A 226 10.02 -5.31 -1.38
N VAL A 227 9.73 -4.01 -1.31
CA VAL A 227 10.32 -3.00 -2.20
C VAL A 227 11.84 -3.00 -2.09
N ASN A 228 12.39 -2.93 -0.87
CA ASN A 228 13.83 -2.91 -0.61
C ASN A 228 14.54 -4.22 -1.03
N GLN A 229 13.85 -5.36 -0.90
CA GLN A 229 14.41 -6.66 -1.29
C GLN A 229 14.44 -6.89 -2.81
N LEU A 230 13.47 -6.34 -3.54
CA LEU A 230 13.29 -6.62 -4.97
C LEU A 230 13.84 -5.53 -5.87
N CYS A 231 13.80 -4.26 -5.44
CA CYS A 231 14.07 -3.12 -6.30
C CYS A 231 15.44 -2.52 -6.03
N ASN A 232 16.09 -2.07 -7.10
CA ASN A 232 17.37 -1.36 -7.05
C ASN A 232 17.24 0.13 -7.39
N ARG A 233 16.06 0.54 -7.88
CA ARG A 233 15.74 1.92 -8.28
C ARG A 233 14.35 2.27 -7.80
N GLY A 234 14.15 3.53 -7.40
CA GLY A 234 12.88 4.05 -6.93
C GLY A 234 12.43 5.28 -7.70
N LEU A 235 11.16 5.28 -8.09
CA LEU A 235 10.43 6.42 -8.65
C LEU A 235 9.42 6.88 -7.63
N TYR A 236 9.42 8.19 -7.29
CA TYR A 236 8.43 8.73 -6.38
C TYR A 236 7.47 9.66 -7.11
N LEU A 237 6.19 9.28 -7.10
CA LEU A 237 5.09 10.07 -7.64
C LEU A 237 4.40 10.85 -6.52
N ASP A 238 4.22 12.14 -6.73
CA ASP A 238 3.43 13.01 -5.87
C ASP A 238 2.45 13.86 -6.69
N ALA A 239 1.17 13.84 -6.32
CA ALA A 239 0.10 14.59 -6.99
C ALA A 239 0.13 14.48 -8.54
N GLY A 240 0.39 13.27 -9.05
CA GLY A 240 0.44 13.00 -10.49
C GLY A 240 1.74 13.38 -11.20
N ARG A 241 2.77 13.82 -10.49
CA ARG A 241 4.07 14.19 -11.04
C ARG A 241 5.18 13.27 -10.53
N LEU A 242 6.16 12.99 -11.38
CA LEU A 242 7.38 12.32 -10.94
C LEU A 242 8.29 13.37 -10.27
N THR A 243 8.51 13.22 -8.97
CA THR A 243 9.32 14.15 -8.18
C THR A 243 10.71 13.63 -7.87
N TYR A 244 10.90 12.30 -7.99
CA TYR A 244 12.20 11.67 -7.79
C TYR A 244 12.36 10.43 -8.68
N ASP A 245 13.58 10.23 -9.16
CA ASP A 245 14.05 9.06 -9.90
C ASP A 245 15.50 8.78 -9.50
N GLY A 246 15.75 7.70 -8.78
CA GLY A 246 17.09 7.37 -8.26
C GLY A 246 17.10 6.10 -7.43
N THR A 247 17.85 6.07 -6.32
CA THR A 247 17.95 4.90 -5.46
C THR A 247 16.63 4.56 -4.78
N VAL A 248 16.38 3.27 -4.54
CA VAL A 248 15.14 2.81 -3.89
C VAL A 248 15.05 3.30 -2.45
N GLU A 249 16.18 3.36 -1.74
CA GLU A 249 16.27 3.82 -0.35
C GLU A 249 15.76 5.25 -0.22
N HIS A 250 16.25 6.16 -1.06
CA HIS A 250 15.83 7.56 -1.00
C HIS A 250 14.37 7.76 -1.47
N ALA A 251 13.91 6.99 -2.44
CA ALA A 251 12.49 6.99 -2.81
C ALA A 251 11.58 6.51 -1.67
N MET A 252 12.04 5.52 -0.89
CA MET A 252 11.36 5.04 0.32
C MET A 252 11.35 6.09 1.43
N GLU A 253 12.45 6.82 1.63
CA GLU A 253 12.51 7.96 2.55
C GLU A 253 11.50 9.03 2.18
N LEU A 254 11.41 9.41 0.91
CA LEU A 254 10.41 10.37 0.41
C LEU A 254 8.99 9.86 0.63
N TYR A 255 8.74 8.58 0.40
CA TYR A 255 7.45 7.95 0.63
C TYR A 255 7.07 7.94 2.12
N GLY A 256 8.01 7.57 3.01
CA GLY A 256 7.85 7.57 4.46
C GLY A 256 7.93 8.96 5.09
N GLY A 257 8.69 9.86 4.47
CA GLY A 257 9.17 11.10 5.10
C GLY A 257 8.23 12.28 5.06
N SER A 258 7.22 12.33 4.20
CA SER A 258 6.45 13.58 4.07
C SER A 258 5.29 13.77 5.07
N SER A 259 4.88 12.77 5.83
CA SER A 259 3.76 12.94 6.79
C SER A 259 3.87 12.12 8.07
N ALA A 260 4.68 11.07 8.13
CA ALA A 260 4.65 10.12 9.23
C ALA A 260 5.77 10.30 10.25
N ARG A 261 6.86 10.96 9.90
CA ARG A 261 8.03 11.17 10.78
C ARG A 261 8.24 12.64 11.16
N SER A 262 7.16 13.41 11.25
CA SER A 262 7.27 14.76 11.79
C SER A 262 7.43 14.69 13.31
N VAL A 263 8.51 15.26 13.81
CA VAL A 263 8.76 15.44 15.25
C VAL A 263 7.64 16.20 15.92
N SER A 264 6.92 17.07 15.18
CA SER A 264 5.72 17.79 15.63
C SER A 264 4.58 17.54 14.65
N ARG A 265 3.40 17.19 15.17
CA ARG A 265 2.21 17.01 14.34
C ARG A 265 1.00 17.70 14.95
N ASN A 266 0.30 18.49 14.13
CA ASN A 266 -1.03 18.96 14.45
C ASN A 266 -2.01 17.78 14.30
N LEU A 267 -2.73 17.47 15.36
CA LEU A 267 -3.68 16.36 15.41
C LEU A 267 -5.11 16.83 15.25
N ASP A 268 -5.38 18.11 15.27
CA ASP A 268 -6.73 18.66 15.21
C ASP A 268 -7.45 18.32 13.90
N GLU A 269 -6.72 18.34 12.78
CA GLU A 269 -7.24 18.04 11.45
C GLU A 269 -7.21 16.54 11.09
N VAL A 270 -6.65 15.69 11.96
CA VAL A 270 -6.55 14.26 11.67
C VAL A 270 -7.93 13.60 11.79
N PRO A 271 -8.37 12.77 10.81
CA PRO A 271 -9.64 12.07 10.87
C PRO A 271 -9.76 11.17 12.10
N ARG A 272 -10.92 11.26 12.79
CA ARG A 272 -11.27 10.41 13.94
C ARG A 272 -12.19 9.28 13.53
N THR A 273 -12.22 8.23 14.34
CA THR A 273 -13.28 7.23 14.27
C THR A 273 -14.62 7.92 14.60
N LYS A 274 -15.74 7.51 13.96
CA LYS A 274 -17.08 8.10 14.19
C LYS A 274 -17.39 8.29 15.67
N ASP A 275 -17.99 9.42 16.02
CA ASP A 275 -18.46 9.81 17.35
C ASP A 275 -17.36 9.97 18.42
N ARG A 276 -16.16 10.42 18.00
CA ARG A 276 -15.03 10.67 18.93
C ARG A 276 -14.37 12.01 18.63
N GLY A 277 -13.83 12.61 19.71
CA GLY A 277 -13.18 13.93 19.63
C GLY A 277 -14.12 15.11 19.91
N ASP A 278 -15.39 14.89 20.22
CA ASP A 278 -16.37 15.94 20.48
C ASP A 278 -16.29 16.44 21.94
N THR A 279 -16.07 15.54 22.89
CA THR A 279 -15.99 15.87 24.31
C THR A 279 -14.57 16.06 24.83
N MET A 280 -13.61 15.34 24.23
CA MET A 280 -12.18 15.51 24.45
C MET A 280 -11.45 15.30 23.13
N ARG A 281 -10.38 16.07 22.89
CA ARG A 281 -9.68 16.05 21.62
C ARG A 281 -8.18 16.22 21.79
N MET A 282 -7.41 15.35 21.15
CA MET A 282 -5.97 15.50 21.00
C MET A 282 -5.69 16.57 19.95
N LEU A 283 -4.92 17.62 20.31
CA LEU A 283 -4.65 18.77 19.44
C LEU A 283 -3.30 18.68 18.75
N SER A 284 -2.26 18.29 19.49
CA SER A 284 -0.91 18.19 18.93
C SER A 284 -0.07 17.20 19.70
N ILE A 285 0.92 16.64 19.01
CA ILE A 285 1.99 15.83 19.61
C ILE A 285 3.34 16.37 19.16
N HIS A 286 4.30 16.38 20.08
CA HIS A 286 5.70 16.73 19.81
C HIS A 286 6.61 15.65 20.42
N PHE A 287 7.45 15.04 19.59
CA PHE A 287 8.44 14.06 20.03
C PHE A 287 9.73 14.77 20.41
N GLU A 288 10.23 14.42 21.59
CA GLU A 288 11.45 15.01 22.16
C GLU A 288 12.64 14.06 21.90
N ASN A 289 13.85 14.60 21.97
CA ASN A 289 15.10 13.85 21.86
C ASN A 289 15.31 13.05 20.56
N THR A 290 14.62 13.42 19.48
CA THR A 290 14.80 12.81 18.16
C THR A 290 14.61 13.85 17.05
N GLN A 291 15.36 13.71 15.96
CA GLN A 291 15.20 14.53 14.76
C GLN A 291 14.46 13.78 13.63
N SER A 292 14.44 12.45 13.67
CA SER A 292 13.96 11.59 12.59
C SER A 292 12.97 10.52 13.02
N LEU A 293 12.57 10.45 14.31
CA LEU A 293 11.79 9.35 14.88
C LEU A 293 12.45 7.97 14.68
N GLU A 294 13.77 7.96 14.75
CA GLU A 294 14.60 6.77 14.80
C GLU A 294 15.13 6.60 16.21
N TYR A 295 15.04 5.39 16.73
CA TYR A 295 15.41 5.06 18.11
C TYR A 295 16.30 3.84 18.12
N ASP A 296 17.34 3.89 18.96
CA ASP A 296 18.15 2.71 19.24
C ASP A 296 17.35 1.70 20.07
N GLN A 297 17.69 0.45 19.92
CA GLN A 297 17.15 -0.60 20.77
C GLN A 297 17.45 -0.29 22.24
N ASP A 298 16.51 -0.53 23.13
CA ASP A 298 16.59 -0.22 24.57
C ASP A 298 16.59 1.30 24.92
N SER A 299 16.26 2.17 23.96
CA SER A 299 16.07 3.60 24.21
C SER A 299 14.68 3.93 24.75
N CYS A 300 14.43 5.21 24.99
CA CYS A 300 13.11 5.72 25.40
C CYS A 300 12.61 6.73 24.39
N MET A 301 11.36 6.59 24.00
CA MET A 301 10.62 7.63 23.28
C MET A 301 10.01 8.60 24.27
N GLU A 302 10.28 9.88 24.14
CA GLU A 302 9.65 10.94 24.93
C GLU A 302 8.84 11.85 24.01
N PHE A 303 7.62 12.16 24.42
CA PHE A 303 6.76 13.06 23.66
C PHE A 303 5.84 13.86 24.58
N THR A 304 5.45 15.03 24.10
CA THR A 304 4.50 15.94 24.73
C THR A 304 3.19 15.92 23.94
N LEU A 305 2.08 15.55 24.60
CA LEU A 305 0.74 15.54 24.02
C LEU A 305 -0.07 16.70 24.60
N THR A 306 -0.63 17.55 23.73
CA THR A 306 -1.57 18.60 24.08
C THR A 306 -2.98 18.19 23.67
N SER A 307 -3.94 18.34 24.58
CA SER A 307 -5.33 17.95 24.39
C SER A 307 -6.27 18.94 25.05
N VAL A 308 -7.52 19.00 24.59
CA VAL A 308 -8.61 19.79 25.22
C VAL A 308 -9.68 18.86 25.73
N SER A 309 -10.27 19.22 26.89
CA SER A 309 -11.43 18.57 27.46
C SER A 309 -12.56 19.56 27.66
N HIS A 310 -13.76 19.23 27.17
CA HIS A 310 -14.98 20.00 27.42
C HIS A 310 -15.79 19.48 28.61
N ILE A 311 -15.34 18.40 29.23
CA ILE A 311 -15.98 17.78 30.40
C ILE A 311 -14.95 17.54 31.51
N SER A 312 -15.41 17.46 32.75
CA SER A 312 -14.57 17.01 33.85
C SER A 312 -14.47 15.50 33.88
N GLU A 313 -13.25 14.95 33.97
CA GLU A 313 -13.00 13.52 34.08
C GLU A 313 -11.92 13.24 35.12
N PRO A 314 -12.29 12.62 36.27
CA PRO A 314 -11.35 12.40 37.37
C PRO A 314 -10.37 11.25 37.14
N ARG A 315 -10.57 10.40 36.15
CA ARG A 315 -9.79 9.19 35.90
C ARG A 315 -9.41 9.00 34.43
N LEU A 316 -9.04 10.09 33.78
CA LEU A 316 -8.57 10.05 32.39
C LEU A 316 -7.24 9.29 32.31
N ARG A 317 -7.06 8.53 31.25
CA ARG A 317 -5.81 7.84 30.89
C ARG A 317 -5.51 8.08 29.41
N ILE A 318 -4.23 8.13 29.10
CA ILE A 318 -3.73 8.09 27.72
C ILE A 318 -3.30 6.66 27.46
N ARG A 319 -3.96 5.98 26.51
CA ARG A 319 -3.60 4.62 26.09
C ARG A 319 -2.83 4.68 24.78
N LEU A 320 -1.70 4.02 24.75
CA LEU A 320 -0.88 3.81 23.56
C LEU A 320 -0.95 2.35 23.15
N ILE A 321 -1.24 2.09 21.88
CA ILE A 321 -1.17 0.78 21.25
C ILE A 321 -0.10 0.87 20.18
N LEU A 322 0.90 0.03 20.31
CA LEU A 322 1.92 -0.15 19.29
C LEU A 322 1.41 -1.16 18.26
N GLN A 323 1.58 -0.82 17.00
CA GLN A 323 1.19 -1.64 15.87
C GLN A 323 2.41 -1.82 14.96
N ASN A 324 2.50 -2.94 14.27
CA ASN A 324 3.50 -3.14 13.22
C ASN A 324 3.12 -2.41 11.92
N SER A 325 3.95 -2.52 10.91
CA SER A 325 3.78 -1.87 9.60
C SER A 325 2.46 -2.23 8.88
N ILE A 326 1.86 -3.39 9.23
CA ILE A 326 0.57 -3.86 8.69
C ILE A 326 -0.61 -3.58 9.62
N ALA A 327 -0.44 -2.65 10.58
CA ALA A 327 -1.44 -2.22 11.56
C ALA A 327 -1.95 -3.31 12.53
N THR A 328 -1.18 -4.40 12.72
CA THR A 328 -1.48 -5.41 13.74
C THR A 328 -1.03 -4.91 15.11
N PRO A 329 -1.90 -4.89 16.15
CA PRO A 329 -1.49 -4.54 17.50
C PRO A 329 -0.48 -5.56 18.06
N ILE A 330 0.66 -5.06 18.55
CA ILE A 330 1.72 -5.87 19.14
C ILE A 330 1.89 -5.65 20.64
N ALA A 331 1.65 -4.41 21.10
CA ALA A 331 1.75 -4.08 22.51
C ALA A 331 0.75 -2.97 22.89
N MET A 332 0.41 -2.90 24.16
CA MET A 332 -0.45 -1.85 24.72
C MET A 332 0.08 -1.41 26.08
N THR A 333 0.14 -0.09 26.25
CA THR A 333 0.41 0.54 27.54
C THR A 333 -0.54 1.70 27.79
N GLN A 334 -0.60 2.20 29.01
CA GLN A 334 -1.41 3.37 29.37
C GLN A 334 -0.83 4.07 30.59
N THR A 335 -1.12 5.37 30.71
CA THR A 335 -0.73 6.15 31.89
C THR A 335 -1.51 5.74 33.14
N GLU A 336 -0.99 6.08 34.31
CA GLU A 336 -1.81 6.16 35.51
C GLU A 336 -2.97 7.15 35.30
N PRO A 337 -4.09 6.97 35.99
CA PRO A 337 -5.22 7.88 35.87
C PRO A 337 -4.88 9.26 36.41
N PHE A 338 -5.32 10.29 35.72
CA PHE A 338 -5.19 11.68 36.14
C PHE A 338 -6.50 12.43 35.92
N GLU A 339 -6.67 13.52 36.65
CA GLU A 339 -7.87 14.36 36.59
C GLU A 339 -7.67 15.50 35.55
N VAL A 340 -8.76 15.83 34.85
CA VAL A 340 -8.89 17.00 34.00
C VAL A 340 -10.21 17.72 34.29
N ALA A 341 -10.19 19.05 34.26
CA ALA A 341 -11.38 19.87 34.44
C ALA A 341 -12.14 20.05 33.14
N ALA A 342 -13.39 20.51 33.22
CA ALA A 342 -14.13 20.95 32.05
C ALA A 342 -13.51 22.22 31.47
N GLU A 343 -13.52 22.35 30.15
CA GLU A 343 -12.93 23.48 29.37
C GLU A 343 -11.43 23.67 29.64
N GLU A 344 -10.72 22.58 29.98
CA GLU A 344 -9.28 22.61 30.21
C GLU A 344 -8.49 22.19 28.97
N THR A 345 -7.51 23.00 28.59
CA THR A 345 -6.44 22.55 27.68
C THR A 345 -5.28 22.04 28.55
N PHE A 346 -4.97 20.78 28.43
CA PHE A 346 -3.92 20.15 29.22
C PHE A 346 -2.81 19.59 28.36
N THR A 347 -1.60 19.61 28.91
CA THR A 347 -0.40 19.08 28.26
C THR A 347 0.22 18.04 29.18
N ARG A 348 0.61 16.90 28.59
CA ARG A 348 1.28 15.81 29.32
C ARG A 348 2.52 15.38 28.58
N ARG A 349 3.65 15.35 29.29
CA ARG A 349 4.89 14.75 28.82
C ARG A 349 4.89 13.27 29.21
N ILE A 350 5.15 12.41 28.23
CA ILE A 350 5.05 10.97 28.37
C ILE A 350 6.37 10.35 27.94
N ARG A 351 6.84 9.38 28.72
CA ARG A 351 7.99 8.56 28.42
C ARG A 351 7.53 7.14 28.17
N PHE A 352 7.91 6.62 27.01
CA PHE A 352 7.59 5.26 26.56
C PHE A 352 8.90 4.49 26.35
N PRO A 353 9.24 3.52 27.23
CA PRO A 353 10.42 2.68 27.07
C PRO A 353 10.21 1.73 25.88
N LEU A 354 11.25 1.55 25.08
CA LEU A 354 11.25 0.68 23.91
C LEU A 354 11.93 -0.67 24.16
N ASP A 355 12.26 -0.94 25.44
CA ASP A 355 12.97 -2.15 25.86
C ASP A 355 12.25 -3.43 25.39
N GLY A 356 13.00 -4.30 24.75
CA GLY A 356 12.48 -5.59 24.28
C GLY A 356 11.62 -5.53 23.01
N ILE A 357 11.39 -4.35 22.43
CA ILE A 357 10.77 -4.26 21.11
C ILE A 357 11.86 -4.51 20.07
N ALA A 358 11.57 -5.37 19.11
CA ALA A 358 12.53 -5.75 18.07
C ALA A 358 12.79 -4.58 17.09
N PRO A 359 13.93 -4.55 16.41
CA PRO A 359 14.15 -3.62 15.32
C PRO A 359 13.09 -3.73 14.22
N GLY A 360 12.56 -2.60 13.77
CA GLY A 360 11.49 -2.57 12.77
C GLY A 360 10.77 -1.23 12.70
N GLU A 361 9.79 -1.14 11.81
CA GLU A 361 8.92 0.03 11.66
C GLU A 361 7.60 -0.18 12.41
N TYR A 362 7.23 0.81 13.22
CA TYR A 362 6.06 0.76 14.09
C TYR A 362 5.16 1.96 13.93
N VAL A 363 3.87 1.75 14.19
CA VAL A 363 2.82 2.76 14.15
C VAL A 363 2.22 2.94 15.55
N ILE A 364 2.04 4.19 15.97
CA ILE A 364 1.41 4.52 17.24
C ILE A 364 -0.06 4.82 17.02
N LYS A 365 -0.91 4.05 17.69
CA LYS A 365 -2.33 4.37 17.91
C LYS A 365 -2.51 4.88 19.31
N MET A 366 -3.20 5.99 19.48
CA MET A 366 -3.41 6.60 20.81
C MET A 366 -4.88 6.89 21.06
N SER A 367 -5.28 6.79 22.33
CA SER A 367 -6.65 7.05 22.77
C SER A 367 -6.67 7.77 24.12
N LEU A 368 -7.60 8.73 24.26
CA LEU A 368 -8.03 9.28 25.55
C LEU A 368 -9.18 8.42 26.06
N ILE A 369 -9.00 7.81 27.24
CA ILE A 369 -9.97 6.87 27.80
C ILE A 369 -10.22 7.10 29.28
N ALA A 370 -11.44 6.79 29.72
CA ALA A 370 -11.74 6.62 31.13
C ALA A 370 -12.38 5.25 31.38
N GLY A 371 -12.30 4.77 32.61
CA GLY A 371 -12.91 3.51 33.02
C GLY A 371 -12.08 2.75 34.06
N THR A 372 -12.66 1.69 34.61
CA THR A 372 -11.99 0.81 35.55
C THR A 372 -11.38 -0.39 34.84
N PRO A 373 -10.33 -1.02 35.39
CA PRO A 373 -9.67 -2.17 34.77
C PRO A 373 -10.58 -3.38 34.50
N ARG A 374 -11.73 -3.46 35.14
CA ARG A 374 -12.73 -4.54 35.03
C ARG A 374 -14.07 -4.09 34.44
N GLY A 375 -14.22 -2.79 34.08
CA GLY A 375 -15.45 -2.23 33.51
C GLY A 375 -15.32 -1.84 32.06
N ARG A 376 -16.44 -1.36 31.45
CA ARG A 376 -16.40 -0.78 30.10
C ARG A 376 -15.57 0.50 30.11
N SER A 377 -14.60 0.60 29.22
CA SER A 377 -13.85 1.82 28.99
C SER A 377 -14.66 2.76 28.09
N THR A 378 -14.76 4.03 28.51
CA THR A 378 -15.26 5.10 27.65
C THR A 378 -14.09 5.64 26.85
N TYR A 379 -14.23 5.74 25.55
CA TYR A 379 -13.23 6.31 24.66
C TYR A 379 -13.67 7.70 24.23
N TYR A 380 -12.93 8.73 24.57
CA TYR A 380 -13.23 10.12 24.24
C TYR A 380 -12.64 10.52 22.90
N ASP A 381 -11.37 10.20 22.65
CA ASP A 381 -10.72 10.42 21.37
C ASP A 381 -9.85 9.22 20.99
N THR A 382 -9.69 8.98 19.68
CA THR A 382 -8.82 7.90 19.17
C THR A 382 -8.28 8.28 17.80
N ILE A 383 -6.95 8.25 17.66
CA ILE A 383 -6.23 8.42 16.41
C ILE A 383 -5.45 7.14 16.14
N VAL A 384 -5.64 6.54 14.95
CA VAL A 384 -5.10 5.23 14.61
C VAL A 384 -3.64 5.30 14.15
N ASP A 385 -3.25 6.36 13.47
CA ASP A 385 -1.89 6.59 12.94
C ASP A 385 -1.45 7.98 13.43
N ILE A 386 -1.01 8.05 14.69
CA ILE A 386 -0.58 9.30 15.27
C ILE A 386 0.84 9.65 14.85
N SER A 387 1.69 8.63 14.75
CA SER A 387 3.06 8.72 14.26
C SER A 387 3.60 7.35 13.90
N ARG A 388 4.65 7.35 13.09
CA ARG A 388 5.45 6.17 12.73
C ARG A 388 6.89 6.40 13.16
N PHE A 389 7.54 5.36 13.64
CA PHE A 389 8.93 5.42 14.07
C PHE A 389 9.66 4.12 13.73
N ILE A 390 10.99 4.18 13.73
CA ILE A 390 11.84 3.01 13.47
C ILE A 390 12.67 2.73 14.72
N ILE A 391 12.81 1.45 15.05
CA ILE A 391 13.82 0.96 15.98
C ILE A 391 14.95 0.37 15.17
N ILE A 392 16.17 0.88 15.38
CA ILE A 392 17.39 0.47 14.71
C ILE A 392 18.13 -0.51 15.63
N ASP A 393 18.77 -1.51 15.07
CA ASP A 393 19.68 -2.41 15.79
C ASP A 393 21.13 -2.04 15.50
N ASP A 394 21.73 -1.20 16.33
CA ASP A 394 23.15 -0.84 16.23
C ASP A 394 24.08 -2.05 16.44
N ALA A 395 23.63 -3.08 17.15
CA ALA A 395 24.40 -4.31 17.36
C ALA A 395 24.50 -5.15 16.07
N ALA A 396 23.58 -5.02 15.12
CA ALA A 396 23.62 -5.71 13.84
C ALA A 396 24.78 -5.24 12.97
N VAL A 397 25.18 -3.97 13.09
CA VAL A 397 26.33 -3.39 12.38
C VAL A 397 27.64 -4.05 12.84
N ASN A 398 27.73 -4.46 14.11
CA ASN A 398 28.93 -5.00 14.71
C ASN A 398 28.99 -6.54 14.77
N SER A 399 27.85 -7.24 14.73
CA SER A 399 27.78 -8.70 14.90
C SER A 399 27.43 -9.49 13.64
N GLY A 400 27.00 -8.82 12.57
CA GLY A 400 26.51 -9.46 11.33
C GLY A 400 25.15 -10.18 11.49
N PHE A 401 24.50 -10.05 12.66
CA PHE A 401 23.20 -10.65 12.93
C PHE A 401 22.10 -9.64 12.66
N ILE A 402 21.31 -9.87 11.62
CA ILE A 402 20.18 -9.01 11.27
C ILE A 402 18.90 -9.64 11.80
N TRP A 403 18.17 -8.92 12.65
CA TRP A 403 16.89 -9.37 13.16
C TRP A 403 15.87 -9.61 12.03
N ASN A 404 15.24 -10.78 12.04
CA ASN A 404 14.20 -11.11 11.08
C ASN A 404 12.86 -11.28 11.81
N GLU A 405 12.04 -10.23 11.76
CA GLU A 405 10.74 -10.16 12.41
C GLU A 405 9.80 -11.32 12.00
N SER A 406 9.83 -11.75 10.73
CA SER A 406 9.01 -12.84 10.23
C SER A 406 9.42 -14.22 10.79
N ILE A 407 10.65 -14.35 11.31
CA ILE A 407 11.17 -15.60 11.88
C ILE A 407 11.15 -15.54 13.40
N TRP A 408 11.58 -14.40 14.00
CA TRP A 408 11.81 -14.27 15.45
C TRP A 408 10.75 -13.40 16.14
N GLY A 409 9.79 -12.83 15.40
CA GLY A 409 8.71 -12.01 15.94
C GLY A 409 9.13 -10.56 16.24
N GLU A 410 8.26 -9.85 16.93
CA GLU A 410 8.35 -8.40 17.17
C GLU A 410 8.88 -8.07 18.57
N PHE A 411 9.24 -9.08 19.35
CA PHE A 411 9.83 -8.92 20.69
C PHE A 411 11.15 -9.65 20.79
N ARG A 412 12.18 -8.95 21.27
CA ARG A 412 13.48 -9.50 21.59
C ARG A 412 13.55 -9.75 23.11
N LEU A 413 13.63 -11.00 23.51
CA LEU A 413 13.85 -11.37 24.89
C LEU A 413 15.32 -11.14 25.28
N LYS A 414 15.56 -10.94 26.59
CA LYS A 414 16.93 -10.87 27.10
C LYS A 414 17.67 -12.19 26.82
N PRO A 415 19.00 -12.15 26.62
CA PRO A 415 19.80 -13.35 26.43
C PRO A 415 19.57 -14.36 27.57
N LEU A 416 19.60 -15.66 27.20
CA LEU A 416 19.56 -16.73 28.20
C LEU A 416 20.87 -16.73 28.99
N GLU A 417 20.79 -16.85 30.31
CA GLU A 417 21.94 -17.02 31.17
C GLU A 417 22.25 -18.53 31.30
N MET A 418 23.51 -18.92 31.07
CA MET A 418 23.96 -20.28 31.41
C MET A 418 24.28 -20.31 32.91
N LEU A 419 23.62 -21.20 33.66
CA LEU A 419 23.80 -21.43 35.09
C LEU A 419 24.97 -22.37 35.34
#